data_3bdb2c1f2cdac0dc31492e4bab268251
#
_entry.id   3bdb2c1f2cdac0dc31492e4bab268251
#
_cell.length_a   1.000
_cell.length_b   1.000
_cell.length_c   1.000
_cell.angle_alpha   90.00
_cell.angle_beta   90.00
_cell.angle_gamma   90.00
#
_symmetry.space_group_name_H-M   'P 1'
#
loop_
_entity.id
_entity.type
_entity.pdbx_description
1 polymer ?
#
loop_
_entity_poly.entity_id
_entity_poly.type
_entity_poly.pdbx_seq_one_letter_code
_entity_poly.pdbx_strand_id
1 'polypeptide(L)'
;MARGRLRVYLGASAGVGKTYAMLSEGHRRAERGTDVVIGYVEDHGRPHTRALIEGLEVVPRQVVEYRGTSFTEMDLDAVLARRPDVALVDELAHTNVPGCRNEKRWQDVEELLNAGIDVVTTVNIQHLESLNDVVESITGIGQRETVPDEVVRRADQIELEDMTPEALRRRLAHGNVYPPEKIDAALANYFRLGNLSALRELALLWVADRVDEGLARYREEQGIEAPWAARERIVVALTGGREGAALIRRGARIAGRSAGRDLLAVHVAQGDDMPDTMRPRTRDQLRGASPTALVLAKDGMRVDIDDSHEISVALRLARRALPDGFHPSDATFIKAKSE
;
A
#
# COMPACT_ATOMS: atom_id res chain seq x y z
N MET A 1 18.23 -21.38 9.49
CA MET A 1 18.05 -21.25 8.02
C MET A 1 17.77 -19.79 7.73
N ALA A 2 18.07 -19.30 6.51
CA ALA A 2 17.61 -17.97 6.11
C ALA A 2 16.08 -17.99 5.99
N ARG A 3 15.43 -16.86 6.29
CA ARG A 3 13.98 -16.71 6.10
C ARG A 3 13.65 -16.81 4.60
N GLY A 4 12.55 -17.47 4.26
CA GLY A 4 12.04 -17.52 2.89
C GLY A 4 11.63 -16.14 2.38
N ARG A 5 11.50 -15.99 1.07
CA ARG A 5 11.11 -14.74 0.39
C ARG A 5 9.62 -14.70 0.15
N LEU A 6 9.03 -13.52 0.33
CA LEU A 6 7.62 -13.27 0.07
C LEU A 6 7.43 -12.50 -1.24
N ARG A 7 6.65 -13.08 -2.15
CA ARG A 7 6.18 -12.41 -3.37
C ARG A 7 4.67 -12.24 -3.32
N VAL A 8 4.19 -11.01 -3.56
CA VAL A 8 2.77 -10.66 -3.48
C VAL A 8 2.26 -10.18 -4.83
N TYR A 9 1.20 -10.81 -5.33
CA TYR A 9 0.39 -10.27 -6.42
C TYR A 9 -0.72 -9.41 -5.83
N LEU A 10 -0.60 -8.10 -5.97
CA LEU A 10 -1.58 -7.12 -5.54
C LEU A 10 -2.56 -6.82 -6.66
N GLY A 11 -3.82 -6.63 -6.36
CA GLY A 11 -4.82 -6.19 -7.33
C GLY A 11 -5.81 -5.20 -6.75
N ALA A 12 -6.39 -4.38 -7.61
CA ALA A 12 -7.40 -3.41 -7.20
C ALA A 12 -8.71 -4.08 -6.72
N SER A 13 -9.00 -5.30 -7.21
CA SER A 13 -10.27 -5.98 -6.95
C SER A 13 -10.18 -7.47 -7.26
N ALA A 14 -11.23 -8.21 -6.90
CA ALA A 14 -11.42 -9.59 -7.35
C ALA A 14 -11.58 -9.64 -8.88
N GLY A 15 -11.02 -10.68 -9.51
CA GLY A 15 -11.16 -10.92 -10.95
C GLY A 15 -10.12 -10.27 -11.86
N VAL A 16 -9.18 -9.46 -11.35
CA VAL A 16 -8.11 -8.82 -12.16
C VAL A 16 -7.07 -9.83 -12.69
N GLY A 17 -6.92 -11.01 -12.06
CA GLY A 17 -6.04 -12.06 -12.59
C GLY A 17 -4.94 -12.54 -11.64
N LYS A 18 -4.88 -12.08 -10.40
CA LYS A 18 -3.83 -12.39 -9.42
C LYS A 18 -3.54 -13.89 -9.26
N THR A 19 -4.59 -14.71 -9.00
CA THR A 19 -4.46 -16.15 -8.84
C THR A 19 -3.92 -16.82 -10.10
N TYR A 20 -4.36 -16.33 -11.28
CA TYR A 20 -3.84 -16.79 -12.56
C TYR A 20 -2.34 -16.47 -12.72
N ALA A 21 -1.91 -15.26 -12.38
CA ALA A 21 -0.52 -14.83 -12.43
C ALA A 21 0.35 -15.62 -11.45
N MET A 22 -0.13 -15.83 -10.22
CA MET A 22 0.53 -16.64 -9.18
C MET A 22 0.76 -18.09 -9.67
N LEU A 23 -0.26 -18.75 -10.19
CA LEU A 23 -0.16 -20.12 -10.71
C LEU A 23 0.77 -20.20 -11.92
N SER A 24 0.68 -19.22 -12.85
CA SER A 24 1.59 -19.15 -14.00
C SER A 24 3.04 -18.98 -13.58
N GLU A 25 3.32 -18.21 -12.52
CA GLU A 25 4.66 -18.11 -11.94
C GLU A 25 5.08 -19.47 -11.32
N GLY A 26 4.18 -20.16 -10.64
CA GLY A 26 4.44 -21.51 -10.12
C GLY A 26 4.91 -22.45 -11.22
N HIS A 27 4.22 -22.50 -12.36
CA HIS A 27 4.64 -23.30 -13.51
C HIS A 27 6.02 -22.89 -14.05
N ARG A 28 6.26 -21.59 -14.26
CA ARG A 28 7.56 -21.10 -14.73
C ARG A 28 8.70 -21.50 -13.80
N ARG A 29 8.47 -21.52 -12.47
CA ARG A 29 9.47 -21.99 -11.50
C ARG A 29 9.68 -23.48 -11.53
N ALA A 30 8.59 -24.26 -11.59
CA ALA A 30 8.65 -25.73 -11.72
C ALA A 30 9.39 -26.15 -13.00
N GLU A 31 9.13 -25.51 -14.14
CA GLU A 31 9.83 -25.75 -15.41
C GLU A 31 11.34 -25.49 -15.31
N ARG A 32 11.78 -24.63 -14.39
CA ARG A 32 13.19 -24.35 -14.10
C ARG A 32 13.79 -25.30 -13.05
N GLY A 33 13.02 -26.29 -12.59
CA GLY A 33 13.45 -27.29 -11.63
C GLY A 33 13.30 -26.87 -10.16
N THR A 34 12.56 -25.79 -9.86
CA THR A 34 12.23 -25.42 -8.48
C THR A 34 11.13 -26.35 -7.96
N ASP A 35 11.25 -26.81 -6.72
CA ASP A 35 10.22 -27.62 -6.05
C ASP A 35 9.06 -26.72 -5.58
N VAL A 36 7.96 -26.71 -6.34
CA VAL A 36 6.81 -25.84 -6.13
C VAL A 36 5.59 -26.66 -5.73
N VAL A 37 4.90 -26.27 -4.67
CA VAL A 37 3.62 -26.85 -4.28
C VAL A 37 2.53 -25.78 -4.18
N ILE A 38 1.29 -26.17 -4.38
CA ILE A 38 0.11 -25.40 -4.04
C ILE A 38 -0.26 -25.75 -2.60
N GLY A 39 -0.04 -24.79 -1.66
CA GLY A 39 -0.51 -24.90 -0.29
C GLY A 39 -2.00 -24.56 -0.17
N TYR A 40 -2.43 -23.50 -0.87
CA TYR A 40 -3.85 -23.13 -0.95
C TYR A 40 -4.13 -22.30 -2.20
N VAL A 41 -5.17 -22.65 -2.93
CA VAL A 41 -5.68 -21.89 -4.08
C VAL A 41 -7.19 -22.03 -4.16
N GLU A 42 -7.90 -20.92 -4.35
CA GLU A 42 -9.34 -20.93 -4.58
C GLU A 42 -9.64 -20.64 -6.06
N ASP A 43 -10.13 -21.64 -6.78
CA ASP A 43 -10.43 -21.51 -8.22
C ASP A 43 -11.76 -20.78 -8.49
N HIS A 44 -12.63 -20.69 -7.48
CA HIS A 44 -13.98 -20.13 -7.58
C HIS A 44 -14.79 -20.68 -8.77
N GLY A 45 -14.52 -21.91 -9.19
CA GLY A 45 -15.15 -22.53 -10.36
C GLY A 45 -14.70 -21.97 -11.71
N ARG A 46 -13.58 -21.22 -11.78
CA ARG A 46 -13.06 -20.61 -13.01
C ARG A 46 -12.23 -21.62 -13.82
N PRO A 47 -12.68 -22.01 -15.05
CA PRO A 47 -12.01 -23.06 -15.84
C PRO A 47 -10.54 -22.78 -16.12
N HIS A 48 -10.20 -21.52 -16.45
CA HIS A 48 -8.81 -21.13 -16.75
C HIS A 48 -7.90 -21.18 -15.52
N THR A 49 -8.42 -20.85 -14.33
CA THR A 49 -7.65 -20.96 -13.08
C THR A 49 -7.46 -22.42 -12.72
N ARG A 50 -8.53 -23.23 -12.86
CA ARG A 50 -8.49 -24.68 -12.61
C ARG A 50 -7.48 -25.39 -13.50
N ALA A 51 -7.42 -25.06 -14.78
CA ALA A 51 -6.45 -25.65 -15.71
C ALA A 51 -4.99 -25.39 -15.31
N LEU A 52 -4.71 -24.28 -14.59
CA LEU A 52 -3.37 -23.96 -14.09
C LEU A 52 -3.04 -24.68 -12.76
N ILE A 53 -4.01 -25.29 -12.10
CA ILE A 53 -3.73 -26.15 -10.93
C ILE A 53 -3.15 -27.48 -11.43
N GLU A 54 -3.58 -27.96 -12.60
CA GLU A 54 -3.06 -29.17 -13.21
C GLU A 54 -1.56 -29.02 -13.51
N GLY A 55 -0.80 -30.08 -13.16
CA GLY A 55 0.66 -30.11 -13.37
C GLY A 55 1.49 -29.54 -12.24
N LEU A 56 0.88 -28.97 -11.19
CA LEU A 56 1.54 -28.63 -9.93
C LEU A 56 1.08 -29.57 -8.82
N GLU A 57 1.97 -29.90 -7.90
CA GLU A 57 1.62 -30.68 -6.70
C GLU A 57 0.72 -29.85 -5.79
N VAL A 58 -0.41 -30.41 -5.37
CA VAL A 58 -1.34 -29.78 -4.43
C VAL A 58 -1.24 -30.48 -3.09
N VAL A 59 -0.92 -29.75 -2.03
CA VAL A 59 -1.01 -30.26 -0.67
C VAL A 59 -2.48 -30.37 -0.29
N PRO A 60 -2.97 -31.53 0.16
CA PRO A 60 -4.37 -31.71 0.57
C PRO A 60 -4.76 -30.70 1.64
N ARG A 61 -5.95 -30.10 1.52
CA ARG A 61 -6.49 -29.20 2.54
C ARG A 61 -6.89 -29.97 3.78
N GLN A 62 -6.75 -29.36 4.96
CA GLN A 62 -7.34 -29.90 6.18
C GLN A 62 -8.85 -29.62 6.22
N VAL A 63 -9.58 -30.53 6.84
CA VAL A 63 -11.02 -30.36 7.10
C VAL A 63 -11.20 -29.90 8.55
N VAL A 64 -11.89 -28.78 8.73
CA VAL A 64 -12.17 -28.20 10.06
C VAL A 64 -13.67 -28.18 10.29
N GLU A 65 -14.12 -28.82 11.35
CA GLU A 65 -15.52 -28.80 11.78
C GLU A 65 -15.80 -27.59 12.65
N TYR A 66 -16.70 -26.72 12.21
CA TYR A 66 -17.11 -25.55 12.96
C TYR A 66 -18.64 -25.36 12.90
N ARG A 67 -19.29 -25.30 14.07
CA ARG A 67 -20.75 -25.14 14.24
C ARG A 67 -21.57 -26.11 13.40
N GLY A 68 -21.11 -27.36 13.31
CA GLY A 68 -21.80 -28.42 12.58
C GLY A 68 -21.66 -28.37 11.04
N THR A 69 -20.71 -27.56 10.55
CA THR A 69 -20.39 -27.45 9.12
C THR A 69 -18.91 -27.76 8.92
N SER A 70 -18.60 -28.56 7.89
CA SER A 70 -17.23 -28.86 7.49
C SER A 70 -16.71 -27.78 6.56
N PHE A 71 -15.53 -27.24 6.87
CA PHE A 71 -14.80 -26.28 6.05
C PHE A 71 -13.45 -26.86 5.64
N THR A 72 -12.90 -26.35 4.55
CA THR A 72 -11.55 -26.75 4.11
C THR A 72 -10.62 -25.56 4.16
N GLU A 73 -9.47 -25.76 4.83
CA GLU A 73 -8.43 -24.74 4.99
C GLU A 73 -7.06 -25.28 4.56
N MET A 74 -6.08 -24.39 4.43
CA MET A 74 -4.70 -24.81 4.19
C MET A 74 -4.22 -25.69 5.34
N ASP A 75 -3.64 -26.84 5.02
CA ASP A 75 -2.94 -27.68 6.00
C ASP A 75 -1.49 -27.17 6.14
N LEU A 76 -1.30 -26.22 7.06
CA LEU A 76 0.00 -25.61 7.32
C LEU A 76 1.05 -26.64 7.73
N ASP A 77 0.66 -27.61 8.59
CA ASP A 77 1.58 -28.64 9.08
C ASP A 77 2.02 -29.59 7.97
N ALA A 78 1.10 -29.91 7.04
CA ALA A 78 1.44 -30.71 5.87
C ALA A 78 2.40 -29.98 4.91
N VAL A 79 2.19 -28.66 4.67
CA VAL A 79 3.11 -27.85 3.86
C VAL A 79 4.49 -27.76 4.51
N LEU A 80 4.54 -27.50 5.82
CA LEU A 80 5.79 -27.47 6.58
C LEU A 80 6.53 -28.81 6.56
N ALA A 81 5.81 -29.93 6.69
CA ALA A 81 6.38 -31.29 6.63
C ALA A 81 6.88 -31.64 5.23
N ARG A 82 6.18 -31.18 4.16
CA ARG A 82 6.56 -31.37 2.76
C ARG A 82 7.85 -30.64 2.40
N ARG A 83 8.10 -29.45 3.03
CA ARG A 83 9.29 -28.59 2.86
C ARG A 83 9.64 -28.29 1.41
N PRO A 84 8.71 -27.72 0.61
CA PRO A 84 9.01 -27.31 -0.75
C PRO A 84 9.97 -26.10 -0.76
N ASP A 85 10.57 -25.83 -1.93
CA ASP A 85 11.31 -24.58 -2.13
C ASP A 85 10.32 -23.39 -2.15
N VAL A 86 9.15 -23.57 -2.77
CA VAL A 86 8.13 -22.52 -2.93
C VAL A 86 6.73 -23.06 -2.65
N ALA A 87 5.97 -22.35 -1.83
CA ALA A 87 4.54 -22.59 -1.62
C ALA A 87 3.70 -21.48 -2.28
N LEU A 88 2.68 -21.86 -3.06
CA LEU A 88 1.67 -20.96 -3.59
C LEU A 88 0.49 -20.90 -2.62
N VAL A 89 0.20 -19.73 -2.06
CA VAL A 89 -0.84 -19.53 -1.05
C VAL A 89 -1.72 -18.35 -1.42
N ASP A 90 -2.91 -18.60 -1.93
CA ASP A 90 -3.88 -17.59 -2.34
C ASP A 90 -4.56 -16.91 -1.13
N GLU A 91 -5.12 -15.72 -1.34
CA GLU A 91 -5.97 -15.02 -0.38
C GLU A 91 -5.27 -14.69 0.97
N LEU A 92 -4.16 -13.94 0.94
CA LEU A 92 -3.35 -13.57 2.12
C LEU A 92 -4.17 -12.99 3.28
N ALA A 93 -5.25 -12.26 3.01
CA ALA A 93 -6.09 -11.60 4.00
C ALA A 93 -7.17 -12.50 4.63
N HIS A 94 -7.28 -13.74 4.16
CA HIS A 94 -8.31 -14.68 4.63
C HIS A 94 -8.27 -14.88 6.14
N THR A 95 -9.46 -14.97 6.75
CA THR A 95 -9.63 -15.35 8.16
C THR A 95 -9.91 -16.84 8.24
N ASN A 96 -8.96 -17.59 8.76
CA ASN A 96 -9.07 -19.04 8.91
C ASN A 96 -10.25 -19.39 9.81
N VAL A 97 -10.85 -20.56 9.56
CA VAL A 97 -11.94 -21.08 10.39
C VAL A 97 -11.47 -21.31 11.83
N PRO A 98 -12.28 -20.94 12.84
CA PRO A 98 -11.93 -21.20 14.24
C PRO A 98 -11.66 -22.71 14.47
N GLY A 99 -10.50 -23.00 15.05
CA GLY A 99 -9.96 -24.35 15.22
C GLY A 99 -8.69 -24.59 14.39
N CYS A 100 -8.37 -23.72 13.43
CA CYS A 100 -7.07 -23.70 12.80
C CYS A 100 -5.99 -23.22 13.78
N ARG A 101 -4.72 -23.54 13.47
CA ARG A 101 -3.55 -23.14 14.27
C ARG A 101 -3.42 -21.63 14.38
N ASN A 102 -3.61 -20.90 13.30
CA ASN A 102 -3.57 -19.45 13.24
C ASN A 102 -4.95 -18.88 12.90
N GLU A 103 -5.25 -17.68 13.39
CA GLU A 103 -6.50 -16.97 13.08
C GLU A 103 -6.53 -16.44 11.64
N LYS A 104 -5.38 -16.06 11.10
CA LYS A 104 -5.25 -15.40 9.80
C LYS A 104 -4.27 -16.14 8.90
N ARG A 105 -4.56 -16.20 7.60
CA ARG A 105 -3.70 -16.83 6.61
C ARG A 105 -2.33 -16.16 6.50
N TRP A 106 -2.24 -14.84 6.67
CA TRP A 106 -0.95 -14.17 6.68
C TRP A 106 -0.03 -14.67 7.80
N GLN A 107 -0.58 -15.14 8.93
CA GLN A 107 0.20 -15.75 10.01
C GLN A 107 0.75 -17.13 9.60
N ASP A 108 -0.06 -17.92 8.86
CA ASP A 108 0.42 -19.18 8.28
C ASP A 108 1.57 -18.93 7.31
N VAL A 109 1.43 -17.90 6.46
CA VAL A 109 2.49 -17.49 5.51
C VAL A 109 3.76 -17.06 6.26
N GLU A 110 3.65 -16.33 7.37
CA GLU A 110 4.81 -15.96 8.19
C GLU A 110 5.53 -17.19 8.76
N GLU A 111 4.79 -18.24 9.17
CA GLU A 111 5.40 -19.50 9.64
C GLU A 111 6.15 -20.23 8.50
N LEU A 112 5.57 -20.29 7.29
CA LEU A 112 6.25 -20.87 6.12
C LEU A 112 7.55 -20.12 5.80
N LEU A 113 7.52 -18.79 5.78
CA LEU A 113 8.69 -17.95 5.56
C LEU A 113 9.76 -18.18 6.63
N ASN A 114 9.37 -18.26 7.90
CA ASN A 114 10.28 -18.52 9.03
C ASN A 114 10.91 -19.92 8.96
N ALA A 115 10.21 -20.89 8.33
CA ALA A 115 10.75 -22.22 8.06
C ALA A 115 11.72 -22.24 6.86
N GLY A 116 11.92 -21.11 6.16
CA GLY A 116 12.80 -20.97 5.00
C GLY A 116 12.13 -21.32 3.67
N ILE A 117 10.81 -21.44 3.62
CA ILE A 117 10.02 -21.72 2.40
C ILE A 117 9.66 -20.38 1.75
N ASP A 118 9.98 -20.21 0.47
CA ASP A 118 9.52 -19.06 -0.30
C ASP A 118 7.99 -19.13 -0.48
N VAL A 119 7.31 -17.99 -0.39
CA VAL A 119 5.86 -17.93 -0.58
C VAL A 119 5.50 -16.94 -1.69
N VAL A 120 4.62 -17.40 -2.58
CA VAL A 120 3.95 -16.54 -3.56
C VAL A 120 2.47 -16.46 -3.20
N THR A 121 1.96 -15.25 -3.01
CA THR A 121 0.59 -15.03 -2.52
C THR A 121 -0.14 -13.93 -3.27
N THR A 122 -1.44 -13.77 -2.99
CA THR A 122 -2.28 -12.74 -3.60
C THR A 122 -2.99 -11.90 -2.54
N VAL A 123 -3.23 -10.63 -2.84
CA VAL A 123 -4.05 -9.76 -2.00
C VAL A 123 -4.76 -8.70 -2.86
N ASN A 124 -5.94 -8.26 -2.45
CA ASN A 124 -6.59 -7.07 -3.01
C ASN A 124 -6.28 -5.85 -2.15
N ILE A 125 -6.19 -4.68 -2.78
CA ILE A 125 -5.94 -3.40 -2.10
C ILE A 125 -6.93 -3.13 -0.97
N GLN A 126 -8.19 -3.56 -1.14
CA GLN A 126 -9.27 -3.40 -0.16
C GLN A 126 -9.03 -4.11 1.17
N HIS A 127 -8.15 -5.09 1.21
CA HIS A 127 -7.83 -5.87 2.40
C HIS A 127 -6.64 -5.31 3.18
N LEU A 128 -6.00 -4.23 2.72
CA LEU A 128 -4.99 -3.52 3.50
C LEU A 128 -5.66 -2.76 4.64
N GLU A 129 -5.19 -2.99 5.86
CA GLU A 129 -5.83 -2.48 7.07
C GLU A 129 -5.93 -0.95 7.09
N SER A 130 -4.86 -0.26 6.67
CA SER A 130 -4.82 1.21 6.62
C SER A 130 -5.78 1.84 5.61
N LEU A 131 -6.30 1.07 4.67
CA LEU A 131 -7.19 1.56 3.61
C LEU A 131 -8.67 1.22 3.84
N ASN A 132 -9.00 0.54 4.95
CA ASN A 132 -10.35 0.02 5.18
C ASN A 132 -11.42 1.12 5.17
N ASP A 133 -11.19 2.24 5.87
CA ASP A 133 -12.13 3.39 5.93
C ASP A 133 -12.30 4.05 4.55
N VAL A 134 -11.23 4.19 3.78
CA VAL A 134 -11.27 4.75 2.43
C VAL A 134 -12.06 3.83 1.50
N VAL A 135 -11.79 2.52 1.57
CA VAL A 135 -12.52 1.50 0.79
C VAL A 135 -14.01 1.49 1.16
N GLU A 136 -14.34 1.57 2.44
CA GLU A 136 -15.75 1.67 2.89
C GLU A 136 -16.41 2.95 2.36
N SER A 137 -15.72 4.08 2.37
CA SER A 137 -16.25 5.33 1.83
C SER A 137 -16.51 5.28 0.32
N ILE A 138 -15.69 4.53 -0.43
CA ILE A 138 -15.83 4.35 -1.90
C ILE A 138 -16.95 3.36 -2.23
N THR A 139 -16.97 2.23 -1.54
CA THR A 139 -17.79 1.07 -1.91
C THR A 139 -19.09 0.96 -1.13
N GLY A 140 -19.16 1.63 0.04
CA GLY A 140 -20.22 1.47 1.02
C GLY A 140 -20.15 0.15 1.80
N ILE A 141 -19.05 -0.59 1.70
CA ILE A 141 -18.88 -1.92 2.31
C ILE A 141 -17.54 -1.96 3.07
N GLY A 142 -17.63 -2.06 4.40
CA GLY A 142 -16.44 -2.30 5.24
C GLY A 142 -15.89 -3.71 5.06
N GLN A 143 -14.57 -3.82 4.98
CA GLN A 143 -13.90 -5.12 4.82
C GLN A 143 -13.63 -5.73 6.21
N ARG A 144 -14.06 -6.97 6.40
CA ARG A 144 -13.81 -7.73 7.64
C ARG A 144 -12.51 -8.53 7.60
N GLU A 145 -12.12 -8.94 6.41
CA GLU A 145 -10.86 -9.63 6.19
C GLU A 145 -9.79 -8.62 5.83
N THR A 146 -8.85 -8.42 6.73
CA THR A 146 -7.76 -7.46 6.58
C THR A 146 -6.42 -8.13 6.84
N VAL A 147 -5.38 -7.56 6.26
CA VAL A 147 -3.98 -7.88 6.51
C VAL A 147 -3.26 -6.60 6.92
N PRO A 148 -2.43 -6.63 7.97
CA PRO A 148 -1.63 -5.48 8.35
C PRO A 148 -0.74 -5.04 7.19
N ASP A 149 -0.70 -3.75 6.89
CA ASP A 149 0.11 -3.19 5.80
C ASP A 149 1.57 -3.63 5.87
N GLU A 150 2.10 -3.72 7.09
CA GLU A 150 3.49 -4.11 7.33
C GLU A 150 3.82 -5.52 6.82
N VAL A 151 2.86 -6.45 6.81
CA VAL A 151 3.05 -7.79 6.24
C VAL A 151 3.31 -7.71 4.75
N VAL A 152 2.52 -6.90 4.04
CA VAL A 152 2.67 -6.70 2.59
C VAL A 152 3.89 -5.82 2.28
N ARG A 153 4.16 -4.80 3.10
CA ARG A 153 5.34 -3.92 2.95
C ARG A 153 6.67 -4.65 3.09
N ARG A 154 6.72 -5.71 3.90
CA ARG A 154 7.93 -6.56 4.05
C ARG A 154 8.14 -7.56 2.93
N ALA A 155 7.24 -7.65 1.96
CA ALA A 155 7.43 -8.52 0.81
C ALA A 155 8.69 -8.14 0.02
N ASP A 156 9.44 -9.16 -0.39
CA ASP A 156 10.64 -8.99 -1.24
C ASP A 156 10.27 -8.50 -2.64
N GLN A 157 9.07 -8.87 -3.11
CA GLN A 157 8.55 -8.44 -4.41
C GLN A 157 7.04 -8.25 -4.36
N ILE A 158 6.58 -7.12 -4.90
CA ILE A 158 5.16 -6.82 -5.08
C ILE A 158 4.92 -6.56 -6.56
N GLU A 159 3.97 -7.28 -7.15
CA GLU A 159 3.53 -7.09 -8.53
C GLU A 159 2.08 -6.66 -8.54
N LEU A 160 1.78 -5.59 -9.28
CA LEU A 160 0.42 -5.11 -9.47
C LEU A 160 -0.21 -5.80 -10.69
N GLU A 161 -1.24 -6.60 -10.44
CA GLU A 161 -2.13 -7.11 -11.49
C GLU A 161 -3.19 -6.05 -11.78
N ASP A 162 -3.00 -5.34 -12.89
CA ASP A 162 -3.85 -4.23 -13.29
C ASP A 162 -4.78 -4.58 -14.44
N MET A 163 -6.03 -4.13 -14.33
CA MET A 163 -7.05 -4.25 -15.36
C MET A 163 -7.92 -2.99 -15.35
N THR A 164 -8.24 -2.45 -16.54
CA THR A 164 -9.14 -1.30 -16.60
C THR A 164 -10.53 -1.66 -16.06
N PRO A 165 -11.23 -0.72 -15.41
CA PRO A 165 -12.57 -0.93 -14.88
C PRO A 165 -13.55 -1.50 -15.92
N GLU A 166 -13.49 -1.04 -17.16
CA GLU A 166 -14.35 -1.49 -18.24
C GLU A 166 -14.06 -2.95 -18.63
N ALA A 167 -12.77 -3.33 -18.70
CA ALA A 167 -12.36 -4.68 -19.02
C ALA A 167 -12.77 -5.66 -17.89
N LEU A 168 -12.61 -5.25 -16.63
CA LEU A 168 -13.02 -6.04 -15.47
C LEU A 168 -14.55 -6.25 -15.45
N ARG A 169 -15.33 -5.20 -15.71
CA ARG A 169 -16.79 -5.30 -15.80
C ARG A 169 -17.24 -6.21 -16.94
N ARG A 170 -16.62 -6.15 -18.12
CA ARG A 170 -16.89 -7.10 -19.21
C ARG A 170 -16.58 -8.53 -18.78
N ARG A 171 -15.44 -8.76 -18.14
CA ARG A 171 -15.05 -10.08 -17.62
C ARG A 171 -16.07 -10.61 -16.60
N LEU A 172 -16.57 -9.73 -15.72
CA LEU A 172 -17.60 -10.05 -14.74
C LEU A 172 -18.92 -10.43 -15.44
N ALA A 173 -19.37 -9.64 -16.42
CA ALA A 173 -20.61 -9.86 -17.16
C ALA A 173 -20.62 -11.20 -17.94
N HIS A 174 -19.44 -11.72 -18.30
CA HIS A 174 -19.29 -13.03 -18.95
C HIS A 174 -19.22 -14.21 -17.96
N GLY A 175 -19.47 -13.99 -16.66
CA GLY A 175 -19.46 -15.05 -15.65
C GLY A 175 -18.06 -15.55 -15.25
N ASN A 176 -17.01 -14.84 -15.62
CA ASN A 176 -15.63 -15.25 -15.33
C ASN A 176 -15.14 -14.90 -13.92
N VAL A 177 -15.97 -14.25 -13.10
CA VAL A 177 -15.62 -13.80 -11.74
C VAL A 177 -16.61 -14.33 -10.71
N TYR A 178 -17.90 -14.20 -10.99
CA TYR A 178 -19.00 -14.64 -10.14
C TYR A 178 -19.98 -15.53 -10.93
N PRO A 179 -20.73 -16.39 -10.23
CA PRO A 179 -21.81 -17.15 -10.85
C PRO A 179 -22.92 -16.21 -11.34
N PRO A 180 -23.68 -16.60 -12.39
CA PRO A 180 -24.63 -15.75 -13.10
C PRO A 180 -25.62 -14.99 -12.21
N GLU A 181 -26.13 -15.65 -11.17
CA GLU A 181 -27.13 -15.09 -10.24
C GLU A 181 -26.60 -13.94 -9.37
N LYS A 182 -25.29 -13.78 -9.25
CA LYS A 182 -24.65 -12.71 -8.47
C LYS A 182 -24.12 -11.54 -9.32
N ILE A 183 -24.11 -11.68 -10.64
CA ILE A 183 -23.47 -10.71 -11.56
C ILE A 183 -24.15 -9.34 -11.48
N ASP A 184 -25.48 -9.28 -11.64
CA ASP A 184 -26.23 -8.02 -11.69
C ASP A 184 -26.08 -7.24 -10.37
N ALA A 185 -26.21 -7.92 -9.23
CA ALA A 185 -26.03 -7.31 -7.94
C ALA A 185 -24.59 -6.79 -7.74
N ALA A 186 -23.59 -7.54 -8.18
CA ALA A 186 -22.19 -7.15 -8.10
C ALA A 186 -21.91 -5.91 -8.98
N LEU A 187 -22.38 -5.89 -10.24
CA LEU A 187 -22.24 -4.78 -11.17
C LEU A 187 -22.96 -3.52 -10.72
N ALA A 188 -24.12 -3.67 -10.06
CA ALA A 188 -24.92 -2.57 -9.56
C ALA A 188 -24.37 -1.93 -8.27
N ASN A 189 -23.54 -2.64 -7.53
CA ASN A 189 -23.03 -2.22 -6.21
C ASN A 189 -21.51 -2.04 -6.22
N TYR A 190 -20.77 -3.04 -5.76
CA TYR A 190 -19.32 -2.97 -5.57
C TYR A 190 -18.57 -2.66 -6.87
N PHE A 191 -18.94 -3.32 -7.98
CA PHE A 191 -18.26 -3.20 -9.28
C PHE A 191 -18.79 -2.06 -10.15
N ARG A 192 -19.28 -0.98 -9.55
CA ARG A 192 -19.55 0.26 -10.30
C ARG A 192 -18.27 0.81 -10.88
N LEU A 193 -18.36 1.45 -12.05
CA LEU A 193 -17.20 1.97 -12.75
C LEU A 193 -16.39 2.95 -11.88
N GLY A 194 -17.08 3.85 -11.17
CA GLY A 194 -16.45 4.81 -10.26
C GLY A 194 -15.70 4.13 -9.10
N ASN A 195 -16.32 3.10 -8.47
CA ASN A 195 -15.70 2.37 -7.38
C ASN A 195 -14.42 1.65 -7.85
N LEU A 196 -14.49 0.96 -9.00
CA LEU A 196 -13.34 0.28 -9.57
C LEU A 196 -12.22 1.23 -9.97
N SER A 197 -12.57 2.42 -10.51
CA SER A 197 -11.58 3.46 -10.84
C SER A 197 -10.87 3.95 -9.58
N ALA A 198 -11.61 4.22 -8.49
CA ALA A 198 -11.05 4.67 -7.24
C ALA A 198 -10.19 3.58 -6.56
N LEU A 199 -10.64 2.32 -6.53
CA LEU A 199 -9.85 1.21 -5.99
C LEU A 199 -8.56 0.98 -6.80
N ARG A 200 -8.63 1.13 -8.12
CA ARG A 200 -7.46 1.06 -9.00
C ARG A 200 -6.47 2.19 -8.72
N GLU A 201 -6.96 3.42 -8.54
CA GLU A 201 -6.14 4.56 -8.15
C GLU A 201 -5.44 4.31 -6.81
N LEU A 202 -6.17 3.82 -5.79
CA LEU A 202 -5.58 3.45 -4.50
C LEU A 202 -4.46 2.41 -4.65
N ALA A 203 -4.66 1.37 -5.47
CA ALA A 203 -3.65 0.35 -5.69
C ALA A 203 -2.40 0.91 -6.37
N LEU A 204 -2.57 1.77 -7.39
CA LEU A 204 -1.47 2.43 -8.08
C LEU A 204 -0.69 3.37 -7.16
N LEU A 205 -1.39 4.18 -6.35
CA LEU A 205 -0.77 5.09 -5.38
C LEU A 205 0.01 4.31 -4.32
N TRP A 206 -0.59 3.26 -3.76
CA TRP A 206 0.07 2.44 -2.75
C TRP A 206 1.36 1.78 -3.27
N VAL A 207 1.35 1.24 -4.50
CA VAL A 207 2.56 0.68 -5.13
C VAL A 207 3.59 1.76 -5.41
N ALA A 208 3.15 2.95 -5.86
CA ALA A 208 4.05 4.07 -6.09
C ALA A 208 4.76 4.51 -4.79
N ASP A 209 4.04 4.56 -3.67
CA ASP A 209 4.63 4.88 -2.36
C ASP A 209 5.66 3.81 -1.94
N ARG A 210 5.39 2.52 -2.22
CA ARG A 210 6.36 1.44 -1.97
C ARG A 210 7.64 1.59 -2.79
N VAL A 211 7.53 1.99 -4.06
CA VAL A 211 8.70 2.27 -4.91
C VAL A 211 9.52 3.44 -4.34
N ASP A 212 8.83 4.49 -3.88
CA ASP A 212 9.51 5.64 -3.27
C ASP A 212 10.25 5.28 -1.98
N GLU A 213 9.62 4.48 -1.10
CA GLU A 213 10.27 3.96 0.12
C GLU A 213 11.52 3.12 -0.22
N GLY A 214 11.43 2.26 -1.24
CA GLY A 214 12.55 1.46 -1.73
C GLY A 214 13.69 2.33 -2.28
N LEU A 215 13.36 3.36 -3.06
CA LEU A 215 14.33 4.31 -3.60
C LEU A 215 14.98 5.16 -2.49
N ALA A 216 14.21 5.56 -1.47
CA ALA A 216 14.75 6.28 -0.32
C ALA A 216 15.79 5.44 0.43
N ARG A 217 15.45 4.18 0.73
CA ARG A 217 16.36 3.21 1.38
C ARG A 217 17.61 2.95 0.56
N TYR A 218 17.46 2.70 -0.74
CA TYR A 218 18.60 2.49 -1.64
C TYR A 218 19.55 3.68 -1.66
N ARG A 219 19.00 4.92 -1.69
CA ARG A 219 19.82 6.15 -1.65
C ARG A 219 20.59 6.28 -0.34
N GLU A 220 19.94 5.99 0.78
CA GLU A 220 20.58 6.00 2.10
C GLU A 220 21.74 4.99 2.16
N GLU A 221 21.51 3.76 1.74
CA GLU A 221 22.52 2.68 1.69
C GLU A 221 23.71 3.02 0.77
N GLN A 222 23.45 3.74 -0.33
CA GLN A 222 24.50 4.13 -1.31
C GLN A 222 25.09 5.51 -1.05
N GLY A 223 24.68 6.23 0.01
CA GLY A 223 25.17 7.59 0.31
C GLY A 223 24.81 8.62 -0.78
N ILE A 224 23.72 8.43 -1.52
CA ILE A 224 23.28 9.33 -2.59
C ILE A 224 22.48 10.47 -1.98
N GLU A 225 23.08 11.63 -1.82
CA GLU A 225 22.45 12.82 -1.22
C GLU A 225 21.42 13.51 -2.12
N ALA A 226 21.57 13.44 -3.44
CA ALA A 226 20.68 14.11 -4.38
C ALA A 226 19.43 13.26 -4.70
N PRO A 227 18.20 13.81 -4.53
CA PRO A 227 17.00 13.11 -4.93
C PRO A 227 16.92 12.99 -6.46
N TRP A 228 16.51 11.85 -6.94
CA TRP A 228 16.06 11.77 -8.32
C TRP A 228 14.69 12.45 -8.41
N ALA A 229 14.57 13.43 -9.32
CA ALA A 229 13.36 14.24 -9.49
C ALA A 229 12.20 13.43 -10.12
N ALA A 230 11.84 12.29 -9.50
CA ALA A 230 10.76 11.44 -9.96
C ALA A 230 9.37 12.04 -9.66
N ARG A 231 9.26 12.89 -8.62
CA ARG A 231 8.02 13.61 -8.26
C ARG A 231 8.29 15.10 -8.11
N GLU A 232 7.44 15.92 -8.69
CA GLU A 232 7.47 17.37 -8.45
C GLU A 232 6.74 17.67 -7.14
N ARG A 233 7.44 18.31 -6.21
CA ARG A 233 6.86 18.84 -4.96
C ARG A 233 6.59 20.31 -5.09
N ILE A 234 5.44 20.76 -4.62
CA ILE A 234 5.06 22.17 -4.61
C ILE A 234 5.27 22.70 -3.21
N VAL A 235 6.21 23.65 -3.10
CA VAL A 235 6.49 24.32 -1.82
C VAL A 235 5.84 25.70 -1.83
N VAL A 236 5.02 25.98 -0.81
CA VAL A 236 4.40 27.29 -0.57
C VAL A 236 5.04 27.91 0.66
N ALA A 237 5.84 28.96 0.44
CA ALA A 237 6.41 29.75 1.54
C ALA A 237 5.39 30.73 2.08
N LEU A 238 5.17 30.73 3.39
CA LEU A 238 4.21 31.56 4.10
C LEU A 238 4.94 32.60 4.96
N THR A 239 4.59 33.86 4.78
CA THR A 239 5.10 34.97 5.60
C THR A 239 4.23 35.31 6.81
N GLY A 240 3.06 34.62 6.95
CA GLY A 240 2.01 34.95 7.92
C GLY A 240 1.14 36.15 7.51
N GLY A 241 1.34 36.67 6.30
CA GLY A 241 0.53 37.75 5.71
C GLY A 241 -0.83 37.32 5.22
N ARG A 242 -1.64 38.25 4.72
CA ARG A 242 -3.00 38.00 4.23
C ARG A 242 -3.03 37.12 2.97
N GLU A 243 -1.96 37.14 2.20
CA GLU A 243 -1.76 36.39 0.95
C GLU A 243 -1.59 34.87 1.16
N GLY A 244 -1.20 34.42 2.36
CA GLY A 244 -0.87 33.04 2.65
C GLY A 244 -1.99 32.04 2.26
N ALA A 245 -3.24 32.34 2.62
CA ALA A 245 -4.38 31.50 2.24
C ALA A 245 -4.59 31.41 0.71
N ALA A 246 -4.31 32.46 -0.03
CA ALA A 246 -4.40 32.47 -1.48
C ALA A 246 -3.27 31.66 -2.12
N LEU A 247 -2.05 31.73 -1.56
CA LEU A 247 -0.89 30.96 -1.99
C LEU A 247 -1.11 29.46 -1.76
N ILE A 248 -1.63 29.06 -0.58
CA ILE A 248 -1.97 27.66 -0.28
C ILE A 248 -3.00 27.13 -1.28
N ARG A 249 -4.11 27.87 -1.50
CA ARG A 249 -5.14 27.46 -2.48
C ARG A 249 -4.57 27.37 -3.90
N ARG A 250 -3.65 28.22 -4.28
CA ARG A 250 -2.98 28.16 -5.59
C ARG A 250 -2.07 26.94 -5.67
N GLY A 251 -1.25 26.68 -4.64
CA GLY A 251 -0.41 25.49 -4.53
C GLY A 251 -1.23 24.20 -4.60
N ALA A 252 -2.32 24.12 -3.83
CA ALA A 252 -3.23 22.98 -3.83
C ALA A 252 -3.86 22.72 -5.22
N ARG A 253 -4.26 23.78 -5.95
CA ARG A 253 -4.77 23.62 -7.32
C ARG A 253 -3.70 23.11 -8.30
N ILE A 254 -2.44 23.50 -8.12
CA ILE A 254 -1.34 23.02 -8.97
C ILE A 254 -1.03 21.56 -8.60
N ALA A 255 -0.97 21.23 -7.31
CA ALA A 255 -0.78 19.87 -6.81
C ALA A 255 -1.89 18.93 -7.29
N GLY A 256 -3.15 19.35 -7.19
CA GLY A 256 -4.31 18.55 -7.60
C GLY A 256 -4.46 18.32 -9.12
N ARG A 257 -3.67 19.00 -9.98
CA ARG A 257 -3.70 18.79 -11.44
C ARG A 257 -2.80 17.66 -11.91
N SER A 258 -1.97 17.13 -11.05
CA SER A 258 -1.05 16.04 -11.37
C SER A 258 -1.07 15.03 -10.23
N ALA A 259 -1.40 13.79 -10.55
CA ALA A 259 -1.40 12.71 -9.57
C ALA A 259 -0.03 12.59 -8.90
N GLY A 260 -0.01 12.55 -7.57
CA GLY A 260 1.21 12.32 -6.78
C GLY A 260 2.08 13.55 -6.55
N ARG A 261 1.57 14.79 -6.66
CA ARG A 261 2.30 15.98 -6.22
C ARG A 261 1.97 16.34 -4.78
N ASP A 262 3.00 16.38 -3.94
CA ASP A 262 2.88 16.82 -2.55
C ASP A 262 2.84 18.34 -2.46
N LEU A 263 1.97 18.85 -1.59
CA LEU A 263 1.94 20.25 -1.22
C LEU A 263 2.62 20.43 0.14
N LEU A 264 3.70 21.17 0.15
CA LEU A 264 4.44 21.51 1.36
C LEU A 264 4.24 23.01 1.67
N ALA A 265 3.63 23.34 2.79
CA ALA A 265 3.53 24.71 3.27
C ALA A 265 4.62 24.98 4.31
N VAL A 266 5.47 25.97 4.05
CA VAL A 266 6.62 26.32 4.89
C VAL A 266 6.41 27.70 5.45
N HIS A 267 6.45 27.86 6.78
CA HIS A 267 6.46 29.14 7.47
C HIS A 267 7.77 29.32 8.23
N VAL A 268 8.44 30.44 8.00
CA VAL A 268 9.66 30.83 8.74
C VAL A 268 9.26 31.80 9.83
N ALA A 269 9.34 31.39 11.09
CA ALA A 269 9.14 32.27 12.24
C ALA A 269 10.44 33.02 12.55
N GLN A 270 10.34 34.33 12.80
CA GLN A 270 11.47 35.15 13.28
C GLN A 270 11.34 35.32 14.79
N GLY A 271 12.41 35.00 15.56
CA GLY A 271 12.46 35.19 17.00
C GLY A 271 11.85 34.01 17.81
N ASP A 272 11.55 34.28 19.09
CA ASP A 272 11.03 33.33 20.08
C ASP A 272 9.57 32.88 19.83
N ASP A 273 9.05 33.00 18.62
CA ASP A 273 7.69 32.60 18.26
C ASP A 273 7.58 31.08 18.25
N MET A 274 7.37 30.50 19.45
CA MET A 274 7.01 29.12 19.67
C MET A 274 5.66 28.80 19.00
N PRO A 275 5.34 27.52 18.68
CA PRO A 275 4.05 27.11 18.13
C PRO A 275 2.85 27.64 18.92
N ASP A 276 2.99 27.78 20.26
CA ASP A 276 1.94 28.33 21.14
C ASP A 276 1.82 29.85 21.07
N THR A 277 2.88 30.56 20.65
CA THR A 277 2.88 32.01 20.47
C THR A 277 2.64 32.43 19.03
N MET A 278 2.57 31.48 18.10
CA MET A 278 2.30 31.69 16.68
C MET A 278 1.00 32.49 16.49
N ARG A 279 1.04 33.52 15.63
CA ARG A 279 -0.16 34.34 15.32
C ARG A 279 -1.32 33.41 14.89
N PRO A 280 -2.52 33.62 15.43
CA PRO A 280 -3.67 32.74 15.13
C PRO A 280 -3.90 32.53 13.63
N ARG A 281 -3.76 33.59 12.84
CA ARG A 281 -3.89 33.54 11.37
C ARG A 281 -2.89 32.59 10.70
N THR A 282 -1.63 32.59 11.12
CA THR A 282 -0.59 31.71 10.59
C THR A 282 -0.89 30.26 10.95
N ARG A 283 -1.33 30.02 12.18
CA ARG A 283 -1.78 28.70 12.66
C ARG A 283 -2.95 28.19 11.85
N ASP A 284 -3.95 29.01 11.58
CA ASP A 284 -5.10 28.64 10.76
C ASP A 284 -4.72 28.36 9.30
N GLN A 285 -3.77 29.13 8.76
CA GLN A 285 -3.24 28.89 7.40
C GLN A 285 -2.52 27.55 7.30
N LEU A 286 -1.69 27.20 8.29
CA LEU A 286 -0.96 25.93 8.32
C LEU A 286 -1.91 24.74 8.53
N ARG A 287 -2.95 24.87 9.38
CA ARG A 287 -3.99 23.84 9.54
C ARG A 287 -4.80 23.63 8.27
N GLY A 288 -5.04 24.69 7.50
CA GLY A 288 -5.76 24.62 6.22
C GLY A 288 -4.91 24.08 5.07
N ALA A 289 -3.60 23.91 5.25
CA ALA A 289 -2.68 23.35 4.26
C ALA A 289 -2.52 21.83 4.48
N SER A 290 -3.61 21.07 4.29
CA SER A 290 -3.49 19.63 4.27
C SER A 290 -2.87 19.19 2.93
N PRO A 291 -1.89 18.25 2.90
CA PRO A 291 -1.58 17.25 3.93
C PRO A 291 -0.32 17.49 4.76
N THR A 292 0.59 18.41 4.41
CA THR A 292 1.84 18.57 5.17
C THR A 292 2.18 20.04 5.40
N ALA A 293 2.23 20.46 6.67
CA ALA A 293 2.67 21.82 7.05
C ALA A 293 3.96 21.75 7.85
N LEU A 294 4.95 22.56 7.45
CA LEU A 294 6.23 22.71 8.15
C LEU A 294 6.37 24.13 8.67
N VAL A 295 6.72 24.27 9.95
CA VAL A 295 7.11 25.54 10.56
C VAL A 295 8.63 25.55 10.74
N LEU A 296 9.29 26.56 10.21
CA LEU A 296 10.71 26.80 10.40
C LEU A 296 10.88 27.91 11.44
N ALA A 297 11.57 27.63 12.54
CA ALA A 297 11.94 28.61 13.54
C ALA A 297 13.46 28.88 13.51
N LYS A 298 13.84 30.13 13.72
CA LYS A 298 15.25 30.52 13.90
C LYS A 298 15.61 30.38 15.38
N ASP A 299 16.80 29.82 15.66
CA ASP A 299 17.43 29.65 16.98
C ASP A 299 16.88 28.52 17.88
N GLY A 300 17.60 27.40 17.87
CA GLY A 300 17.73 26.48 19.00
C GLY A 300 16.61 25.51 19.31
N MET A 301 15.56 25.41 18.51
CA MET A 301 14.46 24.51 18.77
C MET A 301 14.62 23.16 18.07
N ARG A 302 14.50 22.09 18.85
CA ARG A 302 14.50 20.70 18.38
C ARG A 302 13.19 20.38 17.69
N VAL A 303 13.28 19.76 16.52
CA VAL A 303 12.13 19.25 15.80
C VAL A 303 12.41 17.82 15.38
N ASP A 304 11.55 16.91 15.79
CA ASP A 304 11.53 15.56 15.25
C ASP A 304 10.86 15.59 13.88
N ILE A 305 11.66 15.37 12.83
CA ILE A 305 11.18 15.13 11.48
C ILE A 305 11.78 13.83 11.02
N ASP A 306 10.92 12.90 10.62
CA ASP A 306 11.32 11.60 10.12
C ASP A 306 12.01 11.65 8.74
N ASP A 307 12.16 12.83 8.14
CA ASP A 307 12.75 12.97 6.81
C ASP A 307 13.64 14.23 6.68
N SER A 308 14.93 14.09 7.02
CA SER A 308 15.95 15.13 6.89
C SER A 308 16.12 15.65 5.46
N HIS A 309 15.70 14.86 4.46
CA HIS A 309 15.83 15.18 3.05
C HIS A 309 14.78 16.20 2.58
N GLU A 310 13.51 16.05 2.99
CA GLU A 310 12.44 17.03 2.69
C GLU A 310 12.79 18.42 3.20
N ILE A 311 13.43 18.46 4.34
CA ILE A 311 13.91 19.68 4.98
C ILE A 311 14.98 20.38 4.14
N SER A 312 15.97 19.65 3.64
CA SER A 312 17.06 20.25 2.86
C SER A 312 16.58 20.81 1.52
N VAL A 313 15.52 20.24 0.95
CA VAL A 313 14.85 20.75 -0.28
C VAL A 313 14.00 21.97 0.05
N ALA A 314 13.19 21.93 1.11
CA ALA A 314 12.39 23.05 1.58
C ALA A 314 13.28 24.27 1.93
N LEU A 315 14.43 24.03 2.57
CA LEU A 315 15.42 25.06 2.89
C LEU A 315 16.09 25.65 1.65
N ARG A 316 16.46 24.82 0.65
CA ARG A 316 17.03 25.34 -0.60
C ARG A 316 16.05 26.20 -1.37
N LEU A 317 14.77 25.85 -1.38
CA LEU A 317 13.72 26.62 -2.05
C LEU A 317 13.32 27.86 -1.25
N ALA A 318 13.29 27.79 0.08
CA ALA A 318 13.05 28.91 0.98
C ALA A 318 14.24 29.89 1.01
N ARG A 319 15.48 29.42 0.72
CA ARG A 319 16.70 30.27 0.71
C ARG A 319 16.61 31.47 -0.22
N ARG A 320 15.81 31.37 -1.31
CA ARG A 320 15.54 32.51 -2.21
C ARG A 320 14.52 33.51 -1.67
N ALA A 321 13.76 33.11 -0.64
CA ALA A 321 12.72 33.93 -0.01
C ALA A 321 13.12 34.42 1.41
N LEU A 322 14.29 34.02 1.90
CA LEU A 322 14.80 34.35 3.23
C LEU A 322 15.72 35.59 3.16
N PRO A 323 15.77 36.40 4.23
CA PRO A 323 16.69 37.52 4.32
C PRO A 323 18.16 37.09 4.17
N ASP A 324 18.99 37.99 3.64
CA ASP A 324 20.44 37.78 3.54
C ASP A 324 21.03 37.47 4.93
N GLY A 325 21.82 36.39 5.01
CA GLY A 325 22.48 35.95 6.23
C GLY A 325 21.86 34.73 6.93
N PHE A 326 20.77 34.19 6.42
CA PHE A 326 20.19 32.93 6.96
C PHE A 326 21.00 31.72 6.50
N HIS A 327 21.44 30.87 7.47
CA HIS A 327 22.13 29.63 7.19
C HIS A 327 21.23 28.42 7.52
N PRO A 328 21.24 27.34 6.71
CA PRO A 328 20.39 26.13 6.95
C PRO A 328 20.60 25.47 8.31
N SER A 329 21.80 25.58 8.90
CA SER A 329 22.12 25.08 10.25
C SER A 329 21.40 25.84 11.37
N ASP A 330 20.87 27.03 11.08
CA ASP A 330 20.19 27.87 12.06
C ASP A 330 18.67 27.65 12.07
N ALA A 331 18.18 26.67 11.30
CA ALA A 331 16.77 26.37 11.19
C ALA A 331 16.38 25.12 11.99
N THR A 332 15.29 25.21 12.67
CA THR A 332 14.65 24.12 13.39
C THR A 332 13.25 23.87 12.80
N PHE A 333 12.83 22.61 12.68
CA PHE A 333 11.64 22.20 11.95
C PHE A 333 10.57 21.60 12.87
N ILE A 334 9.30 21.94 12.67
CA ILE A 334 8.15 21.34 13.37
C ILE A 334 7.19 20.77 12.34
N LYS A 335 6.97 19.44 12.40
CA LYS A 335 5.91 18.78 11.66
C LYS A 335 4.60 18.91 12.44
N ALA A 336 3.61 19.58 11.90
CA ALA A 336 2.28 19.55 12.49
C ALA A 336 1.68 18.14 12.22
N LYS A 337 1.52 17.31 13.27
CA LYS A 337 0.70 16.10 13.17
C LYS A 337 -0.74 16.54 12.95
N SER A 338 -1.40 16.00 11.93
CA SER A 338 -2.86 15.98 11.87
C SER A 338 -3.35 15.08 12.99
N GLU A 339 -4.16 15.60 13.89
CA GLU A 339 -5.02 14.82 14.77
C GLU A 339 -6.16 14.19 13.96
#